data_719f3df571886d814d79af3c5e06911e
#
_entry.id   719f3df571886d814d79af3c5e06911e
#
_cell.length_a   1.000
_cell.length_b   1.000
_cell.length_c   1.000
_cell.angle_alpha   90.00
_cell.angle_beta   90.00
_cell.angle_gamma   90.00
#
_symmetry.space_group_name_H-M   'P 1'
#
loop_
_entity.id
_entity.type
_entity.pdbx_description
1 polymer ?
#
loop_
_entity_poly.entity_id
_entity_poly.type
_entity_poly.pdbx_seq_one_letter_code
_entity_poly.pdbx_strand_id
1 'polypeptide(L)'
;MFEFFLKKPKRVEKNWGYELIFANDEANNYCGKILHLYQGHKFSMHFHDIKCETFYILNGKVQVSLLDLTSKNGNISVHTLNAGDCLDLPRLQPHQVEAIEESDIIEASTFHRDEDSYRIWR
;
A
#
# COMPACT_ATOMS: atom_id res chain seq x y z
N MET A 1 -29.67 -8.20 20.39
CA MET A 1 -28.38 -7.84 21.04
C MET A 1 -27.40 -7.41 19.98
N PHE A 2 -26.63 -6.37 20.25
CA PHE A 2 -25.59 -5.89 19.34
C PHE A 2 -24.24 -6.38 19.84
N GLU A 3 -23.44 -6.92 18.91
CA GLU A 3 -22.05 -7.28 19.18
C GLU A 3 -21.12 -6.30 18.46
N PHE A 4 -20.16 -5.79 19.18
CA PHE A 4 -19.14 -4.92 18.61
C PHE A 4 -17.86 -5.05 19.42
N PHE A 5 -16.74 -4.71 18.79
CA PHE A 5 -15.43 -4.82 19.42
C PHE A 5 -14.70 -3.50 19.31
N LEU A 6 -14.24 -3.00 20.45
CA LEU A 6 -13.38 -1.82 20.51
C LEU A 6 -11.94 -2.32 20.56
N LYS A 7 -11.09 -1.77 19.71
CA LYS A 7 -9.71 -2.19 19.61
C LYS A 7 -8.84 -1.02 19.19
N LYS A 8 -7.53 -1.18 19.36
CA LYS A 8 -6.54 -0.26 18.82
C LYS A 8 -5.92 -0.88 17.57
N PRO A 9 -5.47 -0.05 16.60
CA PRO A 9 -4.79 -0.60 15.44
C PRO A 9 -3.47 -1.25 15.85
N LYS A 10 -3.05 -2.25 15.08
CA LYS A 10 -1.73 -2.85 15.22
C LYS A 10 -0.72 -1.98 14.49
N ARG A 11 0.32 -1.53 15.20
CA ARG A 11 1.40 -0.76 14.61
C ARG A 11 2.57 -1.67 14.27
N VAL A 12 3.07 -1.58 13.04
CA VAL A 12 4.23 -2.33 12.56
C VAL A 12 5.27 -1.33 12.04
N GLU A 13 6.45 -1.34 12.65
CA GLU A 13 7.54 -0.45 12.24
C GLU A 13 8.19 -0.99 10.95
N LYS A 14 8.53 -0.06 10.05
CA LYS A 14 9.18 -0.35 8.78
C LYS A 14 10.38 0.58 8.59
N ASN A 15 11.29 0.22 7.70
CA ASN A 15 12.43 1.10 7.36
C ASN A 15 11.98 2.44 6.78
N TRP A 16 10.84 2.45 6.10
CA TRP A 16 10.32 3.63 5.41
C TRP A 16 9.30 4.43 6.22
N GLY A 17 8.89 3.94 7.39
CA GLY A 17 7.87 4.56 8.22
C GLY A 17 7.19 3.54 9.09
N TYR A 18 5.87 3.47 9.04
CA TYR A 18 5.12 2.46 9.80
C TYR A 18 3.75 2.21 9.16
N GLU A 19 3.17 1.07 9.49
CA GLU A 19 1.80 0.72 9.15
C GLU A 19 0.96 0.73 10.41
N LEU A 20 -0.25 1.28 10.31
CA LEU A 20 -1.31 1.09 11.30
C LEU A 20 -2.36 0.20 10.66
N ILE A 21 -2.45 -1.04 11.11
CA ILE A 21 -3.41 -2.00 10.58
C ILE A 21 -4.66 -1.91 11.46
N PHE A 22 -5.71 -1.28 10.95
CA PHE A 22 -6.94 -1.08 11.72
C PHE A 22 -8.01 -2.13 11.38
N ALA A 23 -7.84 -2.87 10.29
CA ALA A 23 -8.71 -3.98 9.92
C ALA A 23 -7.94 -4.97 9.07
N ASN A 24 -8.09 -6.26 9.36
CA ASN A 24 -7.58 -7.32 8.49
C ASN A 24 -8.40 -8.58 8.78
N ASP A 25 -9.52 -8.72 8.07
CA ASP A 25 -10.55 -9.72 8.35
C ASP A 25 -10.56 -10.77 7.24
N GLU A 26 -10.07 -11.96 7.57
CA GLU A 26 -9.99 -13.06 6.60
C GLU A 26 -11.38 -13.58 6.22
N ALA A 27 -12.25 -13.75 7.20
CA ALA A 27 -13.57 -14.33 6.97
C ALA A 27 -14.42 -13.46 6.04
N ASN A 28 -14.28 -12.13 6.17
CA ASN A 28 -15.06 -11.18 5.38
C ASN A 28 -14.23 -10.53 4.27
N ASN A 29 -12.97 -10.92 4.13
CA ASN A 29 -12.07 -10.56 3.04
C ASN A 29 -11.89 -9.05 2.86
N TYR A 30 -11.56 -8.34 3.95
CA TYR A 30 -11.18 -6.94 3.82
C TYR A 30 -10.02 -6.58 4.74
N CYS A 31 -9.32 -5.52 4.35
CA CYS A 31 -8.19 -4.98 5.09
C CYS A 31 -8.20 -3.47 4.98
N GLY A 32 -7.86 -2.81 6.06
CA GLY A 32 -7.66 -1.36 6.10
C GLY A 32 -6.38 -1.03 6.84
N LYS A 33 -5.56 -0.18 6.23
CA LYS A 33 -4.29 0.25 6.82
C LYS A 33 -4.09 1.74 6.60
N ILE A 34 -3.32 2.35 7.48
CA ILE A 34 -2.68 3.63 7.22
C ILE A 34 -1.20 3.34 7.05
N LEU A 35 -0.64 3.75 5.91
CA LEU A 35 0.79 3.65 5.64
C LEU A 35 1.38 5.03 5.84
N HIS A 36 2.24 5.18 6.84
CA HIS A 36 2.93 6.44 7.08
C HIS A 36 4.36 6.33 6.54
N LEU A 37 4.68 7.18 5.55
CA LEU A 37 6.01 7.20 4.93
C LEU A 37 6.75 8.45 5.35
N TYR A 38 7.97 8.27 5.86
CA TYR A 38 8.87 9.37 6.15
C TYR A 38 9.37 9.98 4.85
N GLN A 39 9.53 11.30 4.83
CA GLN A 39 10.04 12.03 3.67
C GLN A 39 11.33 11.39 3.16
N GLY A 40 11.41 11.17 1.85
CA GLY A 40 12.58 10.60 1.20
C GLY A 40 12.72 9.08 1.31
N HIS A 41 11.78 8.42 1.97
CA HIS A 41 11.79 6.96 2.12
C HIS A 41 10.82 6.30 1.17
N LYS A 42 11.08 5.04 0.86
CA LYS A 42 10.25 4.25 -0.05
C LYS A 42 10.15 2.80 0.42
N PHE A 43 9.05 2.14 0.07
CA PHE A 43 8.99 0.70 0.24
C PHE A 43 9.43 -0.01 -1.06
N SER A 44 9.58 -1.34 -0.99
CA SER A 44 10.09 -2.13 -2.11
C SER A 44 9.16 -2.11 -3.32
N MET A 45 9.73 -2.31 -4.51
CA MET A 45 8.94 -2.67 -5.68
C MET A 45 8.47 -4.11 -5.47
N HIS A 46 7.14 -4.29 -5.37
CA HIS A 46 6.55 -5.60 -5.09
C HIS A 46 5.16 -5.70 -5.69
N PHE A 47 4.64 -6.91 -5.74
CA PHE A 47 3.27 -7.17 -6.17
C PHE A 47 2.61 -8.18 -5.23
N HIS A 48 1.29 -8.27 -5.34
CA HIS A 48 0.48 -9.26 -4.65
C HIS A 48 -0.24 -10.11 -5.68
N ASP A 49 -0.27 -11.42 -5.44
CA ASP A 49 -0.96 -12.37 -6.31
C ASP A 49 -2.45 -12.46 -5.97
N ILE A 50 -2.77 -12.40 -4.69
CA ILE A 50 -4.15 -12.61 -4.19
C ILE A 50 -4.83 -11.29 -3.86
N LYS A 51 -4.11 -10.37 -3.22
CA LYS A 51 -4.66 -9.11 -2.74
C LYS A 51 -4.76 -8.09 -3.88
N CYS A 52 -5.91 -7.41 -3.98
CA CYS A 52 -6.03 -6.16 -4.72
C CYS A 52 -6.26 -5.02 -3.74
N GLU A 53 -5.84 -3.81 -4.09
CA GLU A 53 -5.86 -2.70 -3.15
C GLU A 53 -6.08 -1.37 -3.84
N THR A 54 -6.57 -0.39 -3.07
CA THR A 54 -6.70 0.99 -3.48
C THR A 54 -5.97 1.84 -2.45
N PHE A 55 -5.15 2.76 -2.92
CA PHE A 55 -4.49 3.76 -2.09
C PHE A 55 -5.20 5.10 -2.21
N TYR A 56 -5.44 5.74 -1.09
CA TYR A 56 -5.91 7.12 -1.02
C TYR A 56 -4.86 7.95 -0.31
N ILE A 57 -4.37 9.00 -0.95
CA ILE A 57 -3.37 9.88 -0.35
C ILE A 57 -4.09 10.86 0.57
N LEU A 58 -3.99 10.61 1.87
CA LEU A 58 -4.67 11.43 2.87
C LEU A 58 -3.99 12.79 3.02
N ASN A 59 -2.65 12.80 3.06
CA ASN A 59 -1.85 13.99 3.13
C ASN A 59 -0.46 13.73 2.53
N GLY A 60 0.26 14.79 2.23
CA GLY A 60 1.60 14.71 1.67
C GLY A 60 1.63 14.60 0.16
N LYS A 61 2.72 14.09 -0.35
CA LYS A 61 2.96 13.91 -1.78
C LYS A 61 3.86 12.71 -1.99
N VAL A 62 3.45 11.81 -2.88
CA VAL A 62 4.20 10.58 -3.16
C VAL A 62 4.46 10.42 -4.63
N GLN A 63 5.51 9.68 -4.95
CA GLN A 63 5.82 9.25 -6.31
C GLN A 63 5.60 7.75 -6.39
N VAL A 64 4.75 7.32 -7.32
CA VAL A 64 4.45 5.90 -7.52
C VAL A 64 5.11 5.44 -8.80
N SER A 65 5.88 4.36 -8.70
CA SER A 65 6.48 3.69 -9.85
C SER A 65 5.72 2.39 -10.11
N LEU A 66 5.25 2.22 -11.33
CA LEU A 66 4.50 1.03 -11.77
C LEU A 66 5.32 0.31 -12.83
N LEU A 67 5.57 -0.98 -12.63
CA LEU A 67 6.31 -1.80 -13.58
C LEU A 67 5.34 -2.45 -14.57
N ASP A 68 5.59 -2.23 -15.86
CA ASP A 68 4.78 -2.83 -16.93
C ASP A 68 5.33 -4.22 -17.25
N LEU A 69 4.62 -5.24 -16.81
CA LEU A 69 5.01 -6.64 -17.04
C LEU A 69 4.75 -7.09 -18.47
N THR A 70 3.99 -6.34 -19.27
CA THR A 70 3.74 -6.67 -20.68
C THR A 70 4.85 -6.18 -21.59
N SER A 71 5.71 -5.29 -21.09
CA SER A 71 6.82 -4.73 -21.83
C SER A 71 8.02 -5.67 -21.79
N LYS A 72 8.66 -5.92 -22.95
CA LYS A 72 9.85 -6.75 -23.03
C LYS A 72 11.03 -6.18 -22.22
N ASN A 73 11.07 -4.87 -22.04
CA ASN A 73 12.18 -4.18 -21.40
C ASN A 73 11.87 -3.78 -19.95
N GLY A 74 10.71 -4.20 -19.40
CA GLY A 74 10.34 -3.85 -18.05
C GLY A 74 10.17 -2.34 -17.86
N ASN A 75 9.39 -1.70 -18.73
CA ASN A 75 9.16 -0.26 -18.65
C ASN A 75 8.49 0.12 -17.34
N ILE A 76 8.95 1.24 -16.78
CA ILE A 76 8.40 1.79 -15.55
C ILE A 76 7.70 3.09 -15.90
N SER A 77 6.45 3.24 -15.46
CA SER A 77 5.76 4.53 -15.48
C SER A 77 5.80 5.14 -14.08
N VAL A 78 5.98 6.44 -14.02
CA VAL A 78 6.15 7.17 -12.76
C VAL A 78 5.06 8.22 -12.67
N HIS A 79 4.37 8.26 -11.53
CA HIS A 79 3.24 9.15 -11.31
C HIS A 79 3.40 9.87 -9.97
N THR A 80 3.14 11.17 -9.96
CA THR A 80 3.10 11.95 -8.73
C THR A 80 1.65 12.02 -8.25
N LEU A 81 1.41 11.60 -7.02
CA LEU A 81 0.09 11.67 -6.39
C LEU A 81 0.13 12.67 -5.24
N ASN A 82 -0.89 13.53 -5.21
CA ASN A 82 -1.07 14.53 -4.17
C ASN A 82 -2.21 14.12 -3.24
N ALA A 83 -2.32 14.80 -2.10
CA ALA A 83 -3.43 14.58 -1.19
C ALA A 83 -4.76 14.67 -1.95
N GLY A 84 -5.63 13.69 -1.72
CA GLY A 84 -6.91 13.57 -2.41
C GLY A 84 -6.91 12.65 -3.61
N ASP A 85 -5.75 12.22 -4.11
CA ASP A 85 -5.66 11.28 -5.23
C ASP A 85 -5.85 9.84 -4.78
N CYS A 86 -6.41 9.03 -5.67
CA CYS A 86 -6.57 7.59 -5.47
C CYS A 86 -5.83 6.81 -6.55
N LEU A 87 -5.36 5.61 -6.18
CA LEU A 87 -4.72 4.68 -7.11
C LEU A 87 -5.25 3.28 -6.87
N ASP A 88 -5.86 2.68 -7.89
CA ASP A 88 -6.27 1.28 -7.84
C ASP A 88 -5.13 0.39 -8.31
N LEU A 89 -4.81 -0.62 -7.52
CA LEU A 89 -3.76 -1.58 -7.82
C LEU A 89 -4.39 -2.97 -7.95
N PRO A 90 -4.56 -3.46 -9.19
CA PRO A 90 -5.06 -4.81 -9.40
C PRO A 90 -4.03 -5.85 -8.96
N ARG A 91 -4.48 -7.09 -8.83
CA ARG A 91 -3.58 -8.21 -8.57
C ARG A 91 -2.46 -8.23 -9.60
N LEU A 92 -1.26 -8.63 -9.17
CA LEU A 92 -0.07 -8.80 -10.00
C LEU A 92 0.56 -7.50 -10.51
N GLN A 93 0.01 -6.32 -10.19
CA GLN A 93 0.61 -5.06 -10.61
C GLN A 93 1.74 -4.66 -9.67
N PRO A 94 3.01 -4.73 -10.12
CA PRO A 94 4.12 -4.29 -9.28
C PRO A 94 4.11 -2.78 -9.10
N HIS A 95 4.39 -2.36 -7.88
CA HIS A 95 4.37 -0.95 -7.52
C HIS A 95 5.38 -0.65 -6.42
N GLN A 96 5.85 0.59 -6.43
CA GLN A 96 6.74 1.13 -5.40
C GLN A 96 6.33 2.57 -5.14
N VAL A 97 6.27 2.95 -3.87
CA VAL A 97 5.91 4.31 -3.47
C VAL A 97 7.06 4.94 -2.71
N GLU A 98 7.42 6.15 -3.11
CA GLU A 98 8.41 6.98 -2.43
C GLU A 98 7.74 8.26 -1.94
N ALA A 99 7.97 8.64 -0.69
CA ALA A 99 7.42 9.88 -0.15
C ALA A 99 8.30 11.07 -0.57
N ILE A 100 7.76 11.95 -1.38
CA ILE A 100 8.40 13.23 -1.72
C ILE A 100 8.31 14.15 -0.50
N GLU A 101 7.14 14.16 0.15
CA GLU A 101 6.91 14.78 1.44
C GLU A 101 6.46 13.68 2.40
N GLU A 102 6.59 13.90 3.70
CA GLU A 102 6.04 12.96 4.67
C GLU A 102 4.55 12.78 4.40
N SER A 103 4.08 11.53 4.33
CA SER A 103 2.76 11.23 3.79
C SER A 103 2.05 10.14 4.57
N ASP A 104 0.73 10.24 4.59
CA ASP A 104 -0.15 9.18 5.06
C ASP A 104 -1.01 8.70 3.89
N ILE A 105 -1.01 7.38 3.69
CA ILE A 105 -1.80 6.72 2.67
C ILE A 105 -2.79 5.80 3.37
N ILE A 106 -4.06 5.89 2.98
CA ILE A 106 -5.06 4.91 3.43
C ILE A 106 -5.09 3.79 2.39
N GLU A 107 -4.88 2.57 2.84
CA GLU A 107 -5.03 1.38 2.01
C GLU A 107 -6.35 0.71 2.34
N ALA A 108 -7.20 0.55 1.33
CA ALA A 108 -8.37 -0.32 1.37
C ALA A 108 -8.07 -1.51 0.48
N SER A 109 -8.18 -2.73 1.01
CA SER A 109 -7.80 -3.90 0.24
C SER A 109 -8.60 -5.14 0.66
N THR A 110 -8.43 -6.21 -0.10
CA THR A 110 -8.82 -7.54 0.34
C THR A 110 -7.88 -7.97 1.47
N PHE A 111 -8.19 -9.11 2.11
CA PHE A 111 -7.41 -9.60 3.25
C PHE A 111 -5.93 -9.68 2.93
N HIS A 112 -5.09 -9.20 3.86
CA HIS A 112 -3.64 -9.16 3.71
C HIS A 112 -2.99 -10.38 4.36
N ARG A 113 -2.10 -11.05 3.59
CA ARG A 113 -1.18 -12.08 4.09
C ARG A 113 0.24 -11.63 3.79
N ASP A 114 1.13 -11.72 4.76
CA ASP A 114 2.54 -11.31 4.56
C ASP A 114 3.21 -12.14 3.47
N GLU A 115 2.90 -13.43 3.37
CA GLU A 115 3.44 -14.31 2.35
C GLU A 115 2.93 -14.02 0.94
N ASP A 116 1.91 -13.18 0.78
CA ASP A 116 1.39 -12.74 -0.51
C ASP A 116 2.06 -11.45 -0.99
N SER A 117 3.30 -11.23 -0.62
CA SER A 117 4.07 -10.08 -1.06
C SER A 117 5.34 -10.57 -1.73
N TYR A 118 5.50 -10.26 -3.00
CA TYR A 118 6.60 -10.74 -3.85
C TYR A 118 7.48 -9.56 -4.23
N ARG A 119 8.64 -9.46 -3.61
CA ARG A 119 9.56 -8.37 -3.83
C ARG A 119 10.33 -8.57 -5.13
N ILE A 120 10.41 -7.52 -5.96
CA ILE A 120 11.21 -7.50 -7.18
C ILE A 120 12.55 -6.84 -6.89
N TRP A 121 12.54 -5.65 -6.27
CA TRP A 121 13.74 -4.99 -5.76
C TRP A 121 13.39 -4.04 -4.61
N ARG A 122 14.41 -3.62 -3.91
CA ARG A 122 14.27 -2.68 -2.80
C ARG A 122 14.16 -1.23 -3.28
#